data_1ac1f166f8ce71a660d152330a546b7d
#
_entry.id   1ac1f166f8ce71a660d152330a546b7d
#
_cell.length_a   1.000
_cell.length_b   1.000
_cell.length_c   1.000
_cell.angle_alpha   90.00
_cell.angle_beta   90.00
_cell.angle_gamma   90.00
#
_symmetry.space_group_name_H-M   'P 1'
#
loop_
_entity.id
_entity.type
_entity.pdbx_description
1 polymer ?
#
loop_
_entity_poly.entity_id
_entity_poly.type
_entity_poly.pdbx_seq_one_letter_code
_entity_poly.pdbx_strand_id
1 'polypeptide(L)'
;MGFVDLHTHSDASDGSFTPAQLVHLAKEAGLCAIALTDHDTTAGIADAIDAGNELGVEIVPGIEVSGNYEGHEIHILGLFIHPDDPKLEAFLKDMRSRRNRRNEEIFRRLAADGITFTDEELFGSNPQTVITRAHVARAMVQKGICSSVNQAFKKYLEYGGRYCPPKEETEPEAIVKILLENGAFAALAHPFLYKLGDKKTQALITRLADAGMQGLEVYHSSNYPLESRKLQKMAAGLKLLPTGGSDFHGSCKPDISIGTGRGGLRVSNLLLEDIRHCVCPKSGMET
;
A
#
# COMPACT_ATOMS: atom_id res chain seq x y z
N MET A 1 24.10 11.30 -2.44
CA MET A 1 22.68 11.27 -2.06
C MET A 1 21.99 10.28 -2.98
N GLY A 2 21.31 9.28 -2.41
CA GLY A 2 20.52 8.30 -3.15
C GLY A 2 19.03 8.64 -3.11
N PHE A 3 18.26 8.00 -3.98
CA PHE A 3 16.80 8.04 -3.95
C PHE A 3 16.24 6.68 -3.59
N VAL A 4 15.06 6.67 -2.97
CA VAL A 4 14.34 5.48 -2.54
C VAL A 4 12.90 5.52 -3.03
N ASP A 5 12.23 4.38 -2.99
CA ASP A 5 10.78 4.28 -3.19
C ASP A 5 10.19 3.42 -2.07
N LEU A 6 9.48 4.05 -1.12
CA LEU A 6 9.02 3.37 0.08
C LEU A 6 7.56 2.89 -0.02
N HIS A 7 7.01 2.81 -1.24
CA HIS A 7 5.66 2.34 -1.50
C HIS A 7 5.57 1.71 -2.90
N THR A 8 5.70 0.39 -2.96
CA THR A 8 5.66 -0.37 -4.22
C THR A 8 4.92 -1.70 -4.04
N HIS A 9 4.30 -2.19 -5.11
CA HIS A 9 3.50 -3.41 -5.12
C HIS A 9 3.99 -4.41 -6.16
N SER A 10 4.00 -5.69 -5.76
CA SER A 10 4.29 -6.83 -6.62
C SER A 10 3.04 -7.61 -6.98
N ASP A 11 3.20 -8.71 -7.71
CA ASP A 11 2.14 -9.66 -8.03
C ASP A 11 1.70 -10.54 -6.85
N ALA A 12 2.33 -10.37 -5.68
CA ALA A 12 1.80 -10.96 -4.44
C ALA A 12 0.51 -10.25 -3.99
N SER A 13 0.28 -9.01 -4.46
CA SER A 13 -1.00 -8.30 -4.38
C SER A 13 -1.47 -7.84 -5.76
N ASP A 14 -1.53 -6.56 -6.06
CA ASP A 14 -2.10 -6.03 -7.30
C ASP A 14 -1.12 -5.30 -8.23
N GLY A 15 0.17 -5.47 -8.00
CA GLY A 15 1.19 -5.16 -8.96
C GLY A 15 1.23 -6.16 -10.13
N SER A 16 2.00 -5.86 -11.17
CA SER A 16 2.12 -6.70 -12.36
C SER A 16 3.50 -7.34 -12.52
N PHE A 17 4.42 -7.11 -11.61
CA PHE A 17 5.76 -7.65 -11.61
C PHE A 17 5.98 -8.56 -10.41
N THR A 18 6.73 -9.64 -10.57
CA THR A 18 7.17 -10.43 -9.42
C THR A 18 8.06 -9.59 -8.50
N PRO A 19 8.19 -9.94 -7.21
CA PRO A 19 9.08 -9.22 -6.30
C PRO A 19 10.49 -9.05 -6.86
N ALA A 20 11.08 -10.10 -7.42
CA ALA A 20 12.42 -10.04 -8.03
C ALA A 20 12.48 -9.09 -9.23
N GLN A 21 11.48 -9.12 -10.13
CA GLN A 21 11.41 -8.18 -11.26
C GLN A 21 11.28 -6.73 -10.80
N LEU A 22 10.53 -6.49 -9.72
CA LEU A 22 10.39 -5.15 -9.13
C LEU A 22 11.75 -4.61 -8.65
N VAL A 23 12.57 -5.46 -8.03
CA VAL A 23 13.94 -5.10 -7.58
C VAL A 23 14.85 -4.80 -8.78
N HIS A 24 14.75 -5.55 -9.88
CA HIS A 24 15.47 -5.24 -11.12
C HIS A 24 15.11 -3.84 -11.65
N LEU A 25 13.81 -3.52 -11.71
CA LEU A 25 13.35 -2.18 -12.14
C LEU A 25 13.86 -1.08 -11.21
N ALA A 26 13.91 -1.33 -9.89
CA ALA A 26 14.47 -0.38 -8.93
C ALA A 26 15.96 -0.13 -9.17
N LYS A 27 16.72 -1.19 -9.47
CA LYS A 27 18.14 -1.09 -9.84
C LYS A 27 18.33 -0.27 -11.13
N GLU A 28 17.56 -0.54 -12.16
CA GLU A 28 17.59 0.20 -13.43
C GLU A 28 17.23 1.68 -13.24
N ALA A 29 16.29 1.96 -12.33
CA ALA A 29 15.91 3.33 -11.96
C ALA A 29 16.95 4.05 -11.10
N GLY A 30 18.01 3.37 -10.67
CA GLY A 30 19.08 3.93 -9.84
C GLY A 30 18.67 4.18 -8.39
N LEU A 31 17.67 3.45 -7.88
CA LEU A 31 17.25 3.53 -6.50
C LEU A 31 18.24 2.76 -5.62
N CYS A 32 18.54 3.30 -4.44
CA CYS A 32 19.39 2.62 -3.46
C CYS A 32 18.57 1.69 -2.52
N ALA A 33 17.28 1.97 -2.36
CA ALA A 33 16.36 1.11 -1.61
C ALA A 33 14.93 1.22 -2.15
N ILE A 34 14.16 0.14 -1.94
CA ILE A 34 12.70 0.13 -2.09
C ILE A 34 12.04 -0.53 -0.88
N ALA A 35 10.80 -0.15 -0.58
CA ALA A 35 9.94 -0.95 0.29
C ALA A 35 8.96 -1.75 -0.56
N LEU A 36 8.89 -3.06 -0.33
CA LEU A 36 7.80 -3.88 -0.86
C LEU A 36 6.64 -3.82 0.13
N THR A 37 5.52 -3.25 -0.31
CA THR A 37 4.37 -2.93 0.57
C THR A 37 3.07 -3.52 0.04
N ASP A 38 3.09 -4.78 -0.36
CA ASP A 38 1.93 -5.50 -0.89
C ASP A 38 0.71 -5.44 0.03
N HIS A 39 -0.49 -5.41 -0.53
CA HIS A 39 -1.74 -5.31 0.21
C HIS A 39 -2.04 -6.54 1.05
N ASP A 40 -2.07 -6.37 2.37
CA ASP A 40 -2.47 -7.37 3.38
C ASP A 40 -1.68 -8.70 3.29
N THR A 41 -0.45 -8.69 2.71
CA THR A 41 0.41 -9.87 2.57
C THR A 41 1.90 -9.52 2.68
N THR A 42 2.66 -10.46 3.20
CA THR A 42 4.13 -10.40 3.30
C THR A 42 4.82 -11.41 2.37
N ALA A 43 4.04 -12.13 1.55
CA ALA A 43 4.51 -13.30 0.80
C ALA A 43 5.66 -13.01 -0.18
N GLY A 44 5.73 -11.79 -0.74
CA GLY A 44 6.78 -11.40 -1.70
C GLY A 44 8.10 -10.93 -1.07
N ILE A 45 8.16 -10.77 0.27
CA ILE A 45 9.29 -10.09 0.93
C ILE A 45 10.59 -10.91 0.80
N ALA A 46 10.54 -12.21 1.02
CA ALA A 46 11.72 -13.07 0.96
C ALA A 46 12.38 -13.01 -0.44
N ASP A 47 11.59 -13.19 -1.50
CA ASP A 47 12.06 -13.14 -2.88
C ASP A 47 12.63 -11.76 -3.25
N ALA A 48 12.01 -10.67 -2.73
CA ALA A 48 12.54 -9.32 -2.92
C ALA A 48 13.89 -9.13 -2.23
N ILE A 49 14.04 -9.61 -0.98
CA ILE A 49 15.30 -9.54 -0.22
C ILE A 49 16.41 -10.30 -0.93
N ASP A 50 16.14 -11.51 -1.42
CA ASP A 50 17.13 -12.32 -2.13
C ASP A 50 17.60 -11.59 -3.40
N ALA A 51 16.67 -11.08 -4.21
CA ALA A 51 17.01 -10.30 -5.40
C ALA A 51 17.74 -8.98 -5.03
N GLY A 52 17.36 -8.35 -3.93
CA GLY A 52 18.02 -7.12 -3.43
C GLY A 52 19.47 -7.36 -3.05
N ASN A 53 19.76 -8.49 -2.38
CA ASN A 53 21.11 -8.89 -2.03
C ASN A 53 22.00 -9.13 -3.27
N GLU A 54 21.44 -9.77 -4.31
CA GLU A 54 22.16 -10.02 -5.57
C GLU A 54 22.46 -8.72 -6.34
N LEU A 55 21.52 -7.78 -6.34
CA LEU A 55 21.59 -6.57 -7.17
C LEU A 55 22.17 -5.36 -6.42
N GLY A 56 22.36 -5.45 -5.11
CA GLY A 56 22.83 -4.34 -4.27
C GLY A 56 21.79 -3.22 -4.18
N VAL A 57 20.51 -3.59 -4.08
CA VAL A 57 19.38 -2.70 -3.75
C VAL A 57 18.86 -3.09 -2.38
N GLU A 58 18.80 -2.16 -1.46
CA GLU A 58 18.24 -2.45 -0.14
C GLU A 58 16.73 -2.67 -0.23
N ILE A 59 16.24 -3.74 0.40
CA ILE A 59 14.81 -4.00 0.52
C ILE A 59 14.36 -3.72 1.95
N VAL A 60 13.45 -2.78 2.09
CA VAL A 60 12.74 -2.51 3.34
C VAL A 60 11.53 -3.44 3.39
N PRO A 61 11.49 -4.42 4.33
CA PRO A 61 10.31 -5.25 4.52
C PRO A 61 9.13 -4.37 4.89
N GLY A 62 8.08 -4.40 4.08
CA GLY A 62 6.94 -3.52 4.27
C GLY A 62 5.61 -4.22 4.01
N ILE A 63 4.54 -3.51 4.27
CA ILE A 63 3.17 -3.93 4.00
C ILE A 63 2.27 -2.70 3.88
N GLU A 64 1.22 -2.79 3.06
CA GLU A 64 0.12 -1.84 3.07
C GLU A 64 -1.15 -2.50 3.56
N VAL A 65 -1.62 -2.13 4.76
CA VAL A 65 -2.80 -2.73 5.40
C VAL A 65 -4.03 -1.87 5.17
N SER A 66 -5.13 -2.53 4.74
CA SER A 66 -6.38 -1.86 4.42
C SER A 66 -7.27 -1.68 5.66
N GLY A 67 -7.61 -0.44 6.02
CA GLY A 67 -8.55 -0.08 7.08
C GLY A 67 -9.81 0.61 6.56
N ASN A 68 -10.69 1.02 7.48
CA ASN A 68 -11.88 1.80 7.18
C ASN A 68 -11.97 3.02 8.11
N TYR A 69 -12.28 4.17 7.55
CA TYR A 69 -12.55 5.39 8.29
C TYR A 69 -13.78 6.08 7.73
N GLU A 70 -14.85 6.18 8.51
CA GLU A 70 -16.12 6.78 8.10
C GLU A 70 -16.66 6.26 6.74
N GLY A 71 -16.54 4.94 6.51
CA GLY A 71 -16.96 4.31 5.24
C GLY A 71 -15.98 4.46 4.08
N HIS A 72 -14.85 5.13 4.27
CA HIS A 72 -13.77 5.23 3.28
C HIS A 72 -12.69 4.18 3.54
N GLU A 73 -12.28 3.49 2.50
CA GLU A 73 -11.09 2.65 2.58
C GLU A 73 -9.86 3.55 2.71
N ILE A 74 -9.07 3.29 3.74
CA ILE A 74 -7.79 3.94 3.98
C ILE A 74 -6.70 2.89 4.12
N HIS A 75 -5.46 3.28 3.90
CA HIS A 75 -4.34 2.36 3.96
C HIS A 75 -3.28 2.86 4.94
N ILE A 76 -2.66 1.91 5.65
CA ILE A 76 -1.57 2.19 6.58
C ILE A 76 -0.37 1.37 6.15
N LEU A 77 0.74 2.05 5.87
CA LEU A 77 2.03 1.44 5.60
C LEU A 77 2.67 0.99 6.90
N GLY A 78 3.16 -0.25 6.91
CA GLY A 78 4.14 -0.72 7.86
C GLY A 78 5.49 -0.85 7.16
N LEU A 79 6.52 -0.17 7.64
CA LEU A 79 7.89 -0.29 7.13
C LEU A 79 8.77 -0.94 8.21
N PHE A 80 9.78 -1.71 7.80
CA PHE A 80 10.62 -2.50 8.70
C PHE A 80 9.83 -3.53 9.50
N ILE A 81 8.82 -4.15 8.89
CA ILE A 81 8.06 -5.22 9.55
C ILE A 81 8.92 -6.46 9.78
N HIS A 82 8.54 -7.24 10.78
CA HIS A 82 9.01 -8.60 10.99
C HIS A 82 8.00 -9.57 10.37
N PRO A 83 8.23 -10.05 9.13
CA PRO A 83 7.21 -10.81 8.38
C PRO A 83 6.86 -12.16 9.02
N ASP A 84 7.76 -12.73 9.81
CA ASP A 84 7.58 -14.01 10.50
C ASP A 84 6.89 -13.88 11.87
N ASP A 85 6.43 -12.67 12.25
CA ASP A 85 5.71 -12.47 13.52
C ASP A 85 4.34 -13.15 13.45
N PRO A 86 4.08 -14.15 14.33
CA PRO A 86 2.83 -14.91 14.31
C PRO A 86 1.59 -14.06 14.62
N LYS A 87 1.72 -12.96 15.37
CA LYS A 87 0.61 -12.05 15.65
C LYS A 87 0.22 -11.24 14.40
N LEU A 88 1.22 -10.72 13.70
CA LEU A 88 1.01 -10.01 12.43
C LEU A 88 0.38 -10.97 11.42
N GLU A 89 0.93 -12.17 11.24
CA GLU A 89 0.38 -13.15 10.30
C GLU A 89 -1.06 -13.57 10.65
N ALA A 90 -1.37 -13.78 11.92
CA ALA A 90 -2.74 -14.09 12.35
C ALA A 90 -3.71 -12.95 12.02
N PHE A 91 -3.30 -11.69 12.23
CA PHE A 91 -4.08 -10.51 11.86
C PHE A 91 -4.29 -10.42 10.36
N LEU A 92 -3.24 -10.56 9.56
CA LEU A 92 -3.30 -10.52 8.09
C LEU A 92 -4.15 -11.66 7.52
N LYS A 93 -4.06 -12.85 8.10
CA LYS A 93 -4.91 -14.00 7.72
C LYS A 93 -6.40 -13.71 7.91
N ASP A 94 -6.77 -13.08 9.02
CA ASP A 94 -8.15 -12.65 9.24
C ASP A 94 -8.57 -11.59 8.20
N MET A 95 -7.72 -10.61 7.93
CA MET A 95 -7.94 -9.59 6.89
C MET A 95 -8.17 -10.22 5.51
N ARG A 96 -7.29 -11.15 5.09
CA ARG A 96 -7.42 -11.88 3.82
C ARG A 96 -8.70 -12.73 3.79
N SER A 97 -9.07 -13.36 4.90
CA SER A 97 -10.31 -14.15 5.00
C SER A 97 -11.56 -13.29 4.80
N ARG A 98 -11.62 -12.10 5.42
CA ARG A 98 -12.71 -11.12 5.22
C ARG A 98 -12.74 -10.64 3.77
N ARG A 99 -11.58 -10.35 3.17
CA ARG A 99 -11.45 -9.96 1.77
C ARG A 99 -11.97 -11.06 0.83
N ASN A 100 -11.61 -12.32 1.08
CA ASN A 100 -12.06 -13.45 0.26
C ASN A 100 -13.58 -13.61 0.32
N ARG A 101 -14.20 -13.61 1.52
CA ARG A 101 -15.67 -13.64 1.67
C ARG A 101 -16.35 -12.52 0.90
N ARG A 102 -15.81 -11.29 0.98
CA ARG A 102 -16.31 -10.15 0.20
C ARG A 102 -16.20 -10.40 -1.30
N ASN A 103 -15.07 -10.89 -1.78
CA ASN A 103 -14.84 -11.16 -3.20
C ASN A 103 -15.79 -12.26 -3.72
N GLU A 104 -15.99 -13.34 -2.96
CA GLU A 104 -16.98 -14.38 -3.28
C GLU A 104 -18.38 -13.79 -3.45
N GLU A 105 -18.78 -12.88 -2.57
CA GLU A 105 -20.08 -12.21 -2.68
C GLU A 105 -20.15 -11.27 -3.91
N ILE A 106 -19.06 -10.55 -4.22
CA ILE A 106 -18.96 -9.75 -5.46
C ILE A 106 -19.14 -10.66 -6.67
N PHE A 107 -18.41 -11.76 -6.75
CA PHE A 107 -18.50 -12.70 -7.89
C PHE A 107 -19.88 -13.32 -8.00
N ARG A 108 -20.49 -13.72 -6.90
CA ARG A 108 -21.85 -14.25 -6.86
C ARG A 108 -22.87 -13.25 -7.42
N ARG A 109 -22.77 -11.97 -7.03
CA ARG A 109 -23.68 -10.90 -7.51
C ARG A 109 -23.45 -10.57 -8.98
N LEU A 110 -22.19 -10.53 -9.43
CA LEU A 110 -21.85 -10.30 -10.82
C LEU A 110 -22.32 -11.45 -11.73
N ALA A 111 -22.15 -12.69 -11.28
CA ALA A 111 -22.58 -13.89 -12.00
C ALA A 111 -24.10 -13.93 -12.20
N ALA A 112 -24.90 -13.40 -11.25
CA ALA A 112 -26.35 -13.30 -11.38
C ALA A 112 -26.77 -12.39 -12.57
N ASP A 113 -25.91 -11.48 -12.99
CA ASP A 113 -26.11 -10.63 -14.19
C ASP A 113 -25.27 -11.10 -15.39
N GLY A 114 -24.74 -12.35 -15.37
CA GLY A 114 -24.00 -12.95 -16.48
C GLY A 114 -22.53 -12.50 -16.57
N ILE A 115 -21.98 -11.83 -15.54
CA ILE A 115 -20.59 -11.39 -15.49
C ILE A 115 -19.78 -12.40 -14.66
N THR A 116 -18.95 -13.19 -15.32
CA THR A 116 -18.10 -14.21 -14.68
C THR A 116 -16.63 -14.01 -15.06
N PHE A 117 -15.74 -14.51 -14.21
CA PHE A 117 -14.28 -14.46 -14.41
C PHE A 117 -13.70 -15.85 -14.22
N THR A 118 -12.63 -16.15 -14.96
CA THR A 118 -11.79 -17.32 -14.72
C THR A 118 -10.70 -16.97 -13.68
N ASP A 119 -10.09 -18.01 -13.11
CA ASP A 119 -8.96 -17.83 -12.21
C ASP A 119 -7.80 -17.10 -12.90
N GLU A 120 -7.51 -17.43 -14.16
CA GLU A 120 -6.47 -16.76 -14.95
C GLU A 120 -6.73 -15.26 -15.13
N GLU A 121 -7.99 -14.86 -15.35
CA GLU A 121 -8.38 -13.45 -15.47
C GLU A 121 -8.23 -12.67 -14.15
N LEU A 122 -8.29 -13.35 -13.00
CA LEU A 122 -8.20 -12.74 -11.68
C LEU A 122 -6.80 -12.83 -11.07
N PHE A 123 -6.17 -14.02 -11.10
CA PHE A 123 -4.89 -14.29 -10.45
C PHE A 123 -3.69 -14.04 -11.38
N GLY A 124 -3.91 -13.96 -12.71
CA GLY A 124 -2.81 -13.86 -13.66
C GLY A 124 -1.87 -15.06 -13.54
N SER A 125 -0.58 -14.80 -13.39
CA SER A 125 0.45 -15.85 -13.25
C SER A 125 0.70 -16.31 -11.81
N ASN A 126 0.19 -15.58 -10.80
CA ASN A 126 0.42 -15.90 -9.40
C ASN A 126 -0.88 -16.36 -8.69
N PRO A 127 -1.11 -17.67 -8.53
CA PRO A 127 -2.33 -18.17 -7.89
C PRO A 127 -2.43 -17.86 -6.39
N GLN A 128 -1.36 -17.36 -5.77
CA GLN A 128 -1.33 -16.99 -4.35
C GLN A 128 -1.55 -15.48 -4.13
N THR A 129 -1.77 -14.72 -5.21
CA THR A 129 -1.99 -13.28 -5.11
C THR A 129 -3.21 -12.94 -4.25
N VAL A 130 -3.12 -11.87 -3.49
CA VAL A 130 -4.26 -11.33 -2.74
C VAL A 130 -5.17 -10.56 -3.70
N ILE A 131 -6.30 -11.15 -4.07
CA ILE A 131 -7.25 -10.52 -4.98
C ILE A 131 -7.84 -9.25 -4.35
N THR A 132 -7.54 -8.12 -4.97
CA THR A 132 -8.10 -6.80 -4.65
C THR A 132 -9.26 -6.46 -5.59
N ARG A 133 -10.00 -5.40 -5.30
CA ARG A 133 -11.00 -4.87 -6.26
C ARG A 133 -10.36 -4.38 -7.55
N ALA A 134 -9.07 -4.02 -7.54
CA ALA A 134 -8.35 -3.62 -8.73
C ALA A 134 -8.21 -4.77 -9.74
N HIS A 135 -8.01 -6.02 -9.27
CA HIS A 135 -8.01 -7.20 -10.14
C HIS A 135 -9.35 -7.35 -10.86
N VAL A 136 -10.46 -7.30 -10.11
CA VAL A 136 -11.81 -7.40 -10.69
C VAL A 136 -12.06 -6.27 -11.70
N ALA A 137 -11.65 -5.04 -11.36
CA ALA A 137 -11.79 -3.89 -12.26
C ALA A 137 -11.00 -4.07 -13.56
N ARG A 138 -9.76 -4.58 -13.48
CA ARG A 138 -8.93 -4.88 -14.66
C ARG A 138 -9.55 -5.98 -15.52
N ALA A 139 -9.99 -7.08 -14.90
CA ALA A 139 -10.66 -8.17 -15.61
C ALA A 139 -11.92 -7.67 -16.34
N MET A 140 -12.70 -6.76 -15.73
CA MET A 140 -13.83 -6.10 -16.39
C MET A 140 -13.43 -5.28 -17.61
N VAL A 141 -12.32 -4.56 -17.55
CA VAL A 141 -11.81 -3.77 -18.68
C VAL A 141 -11.32 -4.70 -19.80
N GLN A 142 -10.56 -5.74 -19.46
CA GLN A 142 -10.05 -6.73 -20.42
C GLN A 142 -11.19 -7.45 -21.16
N LYS A 143 -12.28 -7.75 -20.47
CA LYS A 143 -13.50 -8.33 -21.06
C LYS A 143 -14.39 -7.32 -21.82
N GLY A 144 -14.02 -6.04 -21.86
CA GLY A 144 -14.82 -5.00 -22.52
C GLY A 144 -16.11 -4.64 -21.78
N ILE A 145 -16.29 -5.07 -20.52
CA ILE A 145 -17.46 -4.74 -19.69
C ILE A 145 -17.41 -3.25 -19.29
N CYS A 146 -16.21 -2.73 -19.11
CA CYS A 146 -15.94 -1.32 -18.79
C CYS A 146 -14.84 -0.77 -19.71
N SER A 147 -14.91 0.54 -19.97
CA SER A 147 -13.90 1.24 -20.77
C SER A 147 -12.67 1.66 -19.96
N SER A 148 -12.75 1.62 -18.61
CA SER A 148 -11.66 1.99 -17.71
C SER A 148 -11.86 1.39 -16.33
N VAL A 149 -10.75 1.25 -15.60
CA VAL A 149 -10.73 0.83 -14.18
C VAL A 149 -11.58 1.78 -13.31
N ASN A 150 -11.51 3.08 -13.54
CA ASN A 150 -12.35 4.07 -12.83
C ASN A 150 -13.83 3.83 -13.05
N GLN A 151 -14.23 3.48 -14.28
CA GLN A 151 -15.63 3.14 -14.58
C GLN A 151 -16.07 1.86 -13.87
N ALA A 152 -15.20 0.84 -13.80
CA ALA A 152 -15.48 -0.40 -13.09
C ALA A 152 -15.70 -0.13 -11.59
N PHE A 153 -14.82 0.64 -10.96
CA PHE A 153 -14.99 1.03 -9.56
C PHE A 153 -16.30 1.77 -9.32
N LYS A 154 -16.60 2.78 -10.11
CA LYS A 154 -17.77 3.64 -9.92
C LYS A 154 -19.09 2.90 -10.17
N LYS A 155 -19.13 1.99 -11.15
CA LYS A 155 -20.38 1.35 -11.59
C LYS A 155 -20.64 -0.01 -10.92
N TYR A 156 -19.58 -0.76 -10.59
CA TYR A 156 -19.70 -2.15 -10.14
C TYR A 156 -19.09 -2.40 -8.76
N LEU A 157 -18.00 -1.72 -8.41
CA LEU A 157 -17.17 -2.05 -7.24
C LEU A 157 -17.21 -0.98 -6.14
N GLU A 158 -18.18 -0.05 -6.20
CA GLU A 158 -18.46 0.89 -5.12
C GLU A 158 -18.98 0.13 -3.90
N TYR A 159 -18.43 0.41 -2.72
CA TYR A 159 -18.85 -0.22 -1.48
C TYR A 159 -20.31 0.09 -1.14
N GLY A 160 -21.06 -0.94 -0.72
CA GLY A 160 -22.48 -0.82 -0.46
C GLY A 160 -23.35 -0.74 -1.72
N GLY A 161 -22.72 -0.78 -2.92
CA GLY A 161 -23.42 -0.81 -4.19
C GLY A 161 -24.02 -2.17 -4.52
N ARG A 162 -24.61 -2.26 -5.72
CA ARG A 162 -25.33 -3.47 -6.16
C ARG A 162 -24.49 -4.74 -6.09
N TYR A 163 -23.22 -4.68 -6.50
CA TYR A 163 -22.35 -5.85 -6.62
C TYR A 163 -21.32 -5.97 -5.50
N CYS A 164 -20.91 -4.87 -4.89
CA CYS A 164 -19.90 -4.87 -3.84
C CYS A 164 -20.59 -4.64 -2.49
N PRO A 165 -20.59 -5.63 -1.57
CA PRO A 165 -21.13 -5.45 -0.23
C PRO A 165 -20.36 -4.37 0.54
N PRO A 166 -20.92 -3.82 1.63
CA PRO A 166 -20.17 -2.99 2.55
C PRO A 166 -18.90 -3.70 3.02
N LYS A 167 -17.82 -2.95 3.22
CA LYS A 167 -16.58 -3.50 3.78
C LYS A 167 -16.82 -3.83 5.25
N GLU A 168 -16.35 -5.00 5.70
CA GLU A 168 -16.21 -5.28 7.12
C GLU A 168 -15.18 -4.28 7.69
N GLU A 169 -15.54 -3.61 8.77
CA GLU A 169 -14.72 -2.52 9.29
C GLU A 169 -13.51 -3.07 10.04
N THR A 170 -12.33 -2.62 9.65
CA THR A 170 -11.11 -2.75 10.44
C THR A 170 -10.72 -1.34 10.86
N GLU A 171 -10.79 -1.10 12.17
CA GLU A 171 -10.44 0.20 12.74
C GLU A 171 -8.97 0.52 12.44
N PRO A 172 -8.67 1.71 11.92
CA PRO A 172 -7.30 2.07 11.57
C PRO A 172 -6.32 2.04 12.74
N GLU A 173 -6.81 2.33 13.95
CA GLU A 173 -6.00 2.27 15.17
C GLU A 173 -5.58 0.84 15.52
N ALA A 174 -6.41 -0.16 15.20
CA ALA A 174 -6.05 -1.56 15.39
C ALA A 174 -4.89 -1.96 14.46
N ILE A 175 -4.86 -1.38 13.24
CA ILE A 175 -3.76 -1.57 12.29
C ILE A 175 -2.48 -0.89 12.82
N VAL A 176 -2.58 0.37 13.23
CA VAL A 176 -1.42 1.08 13.85
C VAL A 176 -0.87 0.25 15.00
N LYS A 177 -1.74 -0.21 15.90
CA LYS A 177 -1.34 -0.98 17.07
C LYS A 177 -0.60 -2.27 16.72
N ILE A 178 -1.13 -3.08 15.80
CA ILE A 178 -0.47 -4.35 15.42
C ILE A 178 0.87 -4.11 14.73
N LEU A 179 1.00 -3.05 13.93
CA LEU A 179 2.27 -2.68 13.30
C LEU A 179 3.30 -2.22 14.35
N LEU A 180 2.89 -1.43 15.33
CA LEU A 180 3.78 -1.01 16.43
C LEU A 180 4.19 -2.18 17.32
N GLU A 181 3.26 -3.11 17.63
CA GLU A 181 3.58 -4.34 18.37
C GLU A 181 4.55 -5.25 17.61
N ASN A 182 4.54 -5.20 16.28
CA ASN A 182 5.49 -5.88 15.40
C ASN A 182 6.87 -5.17 15.36
N GLY A 183 6.99 -3.95 15.92
CA GLY A 183 8.21 -3.14 15.85
C GLY A 183 8.36 -2.32 14.56
N ALA A 184 7.33 -2.31 13.71
CA ALA A 184 7.33 -1.59 12.45
C ALA A 184 7.09 -0.08 12.63
N PHE A 185 7.53 0.70 11.65
CA PHE A 185 7.14 2.08 11.47
C PHE A 185 5.77 2.15 10.79
N ALA A 186 4.77 2.73 11.46
CA ALA A 186 3.42 2.89 10.93
C ALA A 186 3.20 4.28 10.35
N ALA A 187 2.72 4.37 9.10
CA ALA A 187 2.44 5.63 8.42
C ALA A 187 1.11 5.59 7.64
N LEU A 188 0.34 6.68 7.63
CA LEU A 188 -0.84 6.79 6.78
C LEU A 188 -0.41 6.98 5.32
N ALA A 189 -0.86 6.09 4.44
CA ALA A 189 -0.58 6.13 3.00
C ALA A 189 -1.46 7.19 2.30
N HIS A 190 -0.93 7.82 1.26
CA HIS A 190 -1.64 8.69 0.28
C HIS A 190 -2.92 9.40 0.75
N PRO A 191 -2.89 10.21 1.86
CA PRO A 191 -4.09 10.67 2.58
C PRO A 191 -5.06 11.51 1.74
N PHE A 192 -4.59 12.18 0.69
CA PHE A 192 -5.47 12.97 -0.19
C PHE A 192 -6.23 12.12 -1.24
N LEU A 193 -5.82 10.86 -1.47
CA LEU A 193 -6.58 9.97 -2.35
C LEU A 193 -7.95 9.60 -1.77
N TYR A 194 -8.14 9.69 -0.46
CA TYR A 194 -9.42 9.41 0.19
C TYR A 194 -10.48 10.49 -0.04
N LYS A 195 -10.09 11.67 -0.54
CA LYS A 195 -11.00 12.80 -0.87
C LYS A 195 -11.88 13.25 0.31
N LEU A 196 -11.39 13.13 1.52
CA LEU A 196 -12.09 13.52 2.74
C LEU A 196 -12.21 15.05 2.91
N GLY A 197 -11.37 15.81 2.19
CA GLY A 197 -11.18 17.25 2.39
C GLY A 197 -10.24 17.55 3.57
N ASP A 198 -9.66 18.75 3.59
CA ASP A 198 -8.56 19.12 4.49
C ASP A 198 -8.88 18.87 5.99
N LYS A 199 -10.12 19.22 6.43
CA LYS A 199 -10.51 19.10 7.86
C LYS A 199 -10.60 17.64 8.32
N LYS A 200 -11.24 16.78 7.54
CA LYS A 200 -11.38 15.35 7.89
C LYS A 200 -10.06 14.62 7.74
N THR A 201 -9.24 14.97 6.73
CA THR A 201 -7.89 14.45 6.58
C THR A 201 -7.04 14.79 7.81
N GLN A 202 -7.06 16.04 8.27
CA GLN A 202 -6.36 16.44 9.50
C GLN A 202 -6.89 15.66 10.72
N ALA A 203 -8.20 15.50 10.85
CA ALA A 203 -8.80 14.75 11.96
C ALA A 203 -8.36 13.27 11.97
N LEU A 204 -8.35 12.62 10.79
CA LEU A 204 -7.85 11.25 10.64
C LEU A 204 -6.38 11.15 11.05
N ILE A 205 -5.52 12.03 10.52
CA ILE A 205 -4.09 12.03 10.84
C ILE A 205 -3.88 12.23 12.34
N THR A 206 -4.60 13.17 12.98
CA THR A 206 -4.51 13.40 14.42
C THR A 206 -4.94 12.17 15.21
N ARG A 207 -6.08 11.58 14.86
CA ARG A 207 -6.59 10.34 15.50
C ARG A 207 -5.58 9.20 15.45
N LEU A 208 -4.91 9.02 14.30
CA LEU A 208 -3.89 7.96 14.14
C LEU A 208 -2.58 8.31 14.86
N ALA A 209 -2.18 9.58 14.90
CA ALA A 209 -1.04 10.04 15.69
C ALA A 209 -1.26 9.79 17.19
N ASP A 210 -2.49 10.05 17.70
CA ASP A 210 -2.87 9.78 19.09
C ASP A 210 -2.85 8.26 19.39
N ALA A 211 -3.08 7.41 18.37
CA ALA A 211 -2.93 5.95 18.47
C ALA A 211 -1.47 5.46 18.38
N GLY A 212 -0.51 6.39 18.21
CA GLY A 212 0.92 6.10 18.16
C GLY A 212 1.52 6.00 16.76
N MET A 213 0.76 6.31 15.69
CA MET A 213 1.31 6.37 14.33
C MET A 213 2.50 7.33 14.26
N GLN A 214 3.58 6.92 13.60
CA GLN A 214 4.86 7.61 13.60
C GLN A 214 5.11 8.42 12.33
N GLY A 215 4.42 8.11 11.24
CA GLY A 215 4.68 8.69 9.92
C GLY A 215 3.47 9.10 9.12
N LEU A 216 3.73 9.90 8.09
CA LEU A 216 2.75 10.33 7.11
C LEU A 216 3.37 10.29 5.71
N GLU A 217 2.69 9.67 4.74
CA GLU A 217 3.14 9.71 3.35
C GLU A 217 2.86 11.09 2.75
N VAL A 218 3.92 11.88 2.69
CA VAL A 218 3.91 13.27 2.21
C VAL A 218 4.19 13.33 0.71
N TYR A 219 5.12 12.48 0.26
CA TYR A 219 5.58 12.47 -1.13
C TYR A 219 4.98 11.26 -1.86
N HIS A 220 3.98 11.52 -2.68
CA HIS A 220 3.27 10.49 -3.41
C HIS A 220 3.04 10.89 -4.87
N SER A 221 3.00 9.92 -5.79
CA SER A 221 2.82 10.12 -7.24
C SER A 221 1.60 10.97 -7.61
N SER A 222 0.55 10.89 -6.82
CA SER A 222 -0.71 11.60 -7.06
C SER A 222 -0.78 12.97 -6.41
N ASN A 223 0.22 13.35 -5.60
CA ASN A 223 0.24 14.65 -4.92
C ASN A 223 0.80 15.74 -5.82
N TYR A 224 0.09 16.85 -5.92
CA TYR A 224 0.66 18.07 -6.43
C TYR A 224 1.62 18.70 -5.39
N PRO A 225 2.57 19.56 -5.80
CA PRO A 225 3.51 20.20 -4.87
C PRO A 225 2.83 20.95 -3.70
N LEU A 226 1.65 21.53 -3.93
CA LEU A 226 0.88 22.20 -2.88
C LEU A 226 0.32 21.21 -1.85
N GLU A 227 -0.11 20.04 -2.30
CA GLU A 227 -0.63 18.97 -1.45
C GLU A 227 0.47 18.39 -0.56
N SER A 228 1.66 18.10 -1.15
CA SER A 228 2.82 17.68 -0.36
C SER A 228 3.22 18.71 0.68
N ARG A 229 3.19 20.02 0.36
CA ARG A 229 3.44 21.08 1.35
C ARG A 229 2.40 21.12 2.47
N LYS A 230 1.13 20.86 2.17
CA LYS A 230 0.07 20.75 3.19
C LYS A 230 0.34 19.58 4.12
N LEU A 231 0.64 18.40 3.56
CA LEU A 231 0.94 17.20 4.33
C LEU A 231 2.21 17.38 5.19
N GLN A 232 3.25 18.03 4.67
CA GLN A 232 4.44 18.39 5.47
C GLN A 232 4.08 19.22 6.70
N LYS A 233 3.21 20.23 6.54
CA LYS A 233 2.76 21.06 7.67
C LYS A 233 1.95 20.24 8.69
N MET A 234 1.07 19.36 8.22
CA MET A 234 0.29 18.46 9.08
C MET A 234 1.22 17.51 9.86
N ALA A 235 2.18 16.87 9.16
CA ALA A 235 3.17 15.99 9.77
C ALA A 235 4.01 16.72 10.84
N ALA A 236 4.56 17.87 10.50
CA ALA A 236 5.37 18.67 11.42
C ALA A 236 4.59 19.12 12.67
N GLY A 237 3.30 19.49 12.51
CA GLY A 237 2.43 19.88 13.63
C GLY A 237 2.16 18.74 14.62
N LEU A 238 2.24 17.49 14.18
CA LEU A 238 2.01 16.28 14.98
C LEU A 238 3.30 15.50 15.27
N LYS A 239 4.47 16.04 14.88
CA LYS A 239 5.79 15.40 15.02
C LYS A 239 5.89 14.03 14.31
N LEU A 240 5.13 13.86 13.23
CA LEU A 240 5.22 12.68 12.37
C LEU A 240 6.38 12.82 11.39
N LEU A 241 7.09 11.70 11.14
CA LEU A 241 8.13 11.67 10.13
C LEU A 241 7.49 11.59 8.73
N PRO A 242 7.99 12.36 7.75
CA PRO A 242 7.54 12.23 6.38
C PRO A 242 8.08 10.94 5.76
N THR A 243 7.23 10.24 4.98
CA THR A 243 7.64 9.18 4.08
C THR A 243 7.14 9.47 2.67
N GLY A 244 7.47 8.61 1.72
CA GLY A 244 6.96 8.73 0.37
C GLY A 244 7.34 7.59 -0.54
N GLY A 245 6.54 7.42 -1.59
CA GLY A 245 6.74 6.39 -2.59
C GLY A 245 5.89 6.64 -3.83
N SER A 246 6.15 5.85 -4.86
CA SER A 246 5.45 5.99 -6.13
C SER A 246 4.07 5.36 -6.12
N ASP A 247 3.83 4.40 -5.23
CA ASP A 247 2.67 3.52 -5.29
C ASP A 247 2.62 2.78 -6.64
N PHE A 248 3.82 2.29 -7.05
CA PHE A 248 4.04 1.62 -8.32
C PHE A 248 3.35 0.26 -8.37
N HIS A 249 2.60 0.00 -9.44
CA HIS A 249 1.90 -1.25 -9.69
C HIS A 249 2.21 -1.83 -11.09
N GLY A 250 3.23 -1.29 -11.76
CA GLY A 250 3.57 -1.71 -13.12
C GLY A 250 2.49 -1.36 -14.14
N SER A 251 2.16 -2.31 -15.00
CA SER A 251 1.16 -2.12 -16.06
C SER A 251 -0.26 -1.83 -15.54
N CYS A 252 -0.51 -2.04 -14.25
CA CYS A 252 -1.78 -1.75 -13.60
C CYS A 252 -2.01 -0.25 -13.39
N LYS A 253 -0.90 0.52 -13.27
CA LYS A 253 -0.88 1.99 -13.23
C LYS A 253 0.19 2.49 -14.21
N PRO A 254 -0.05 2.44 -15.54
CA PRO A 254 0.97 2.62 -16.57
C PRO A 254 1.56 4.04 -16.63
N ASP A 255 0.93 5.02 -16.02
CA ASP A 255 1.39 6.40 -15.89
C ASP A 255 2.31 6.63 -14.69
N ILE A 256 2.57 5.59 -13.89
CA ILE A 256 3.43 5.66 -12.70
C ILE A 256 4.68 4.82 -12.95
N SER A 257 5.85 5.44 -12.81
CA SER A 257 7.15 4.79 -12.87
C SER A 257 7.75 4.66 -11.46
N ILE A 258 8.43 3.54 -11.20
CA ILE A 258 9.10 3.30 -9.93
C ILE A 258 10.09 4.44 -9.61
N GLY A 259 10.12 4.92 -8.38
CA GLY A 259 11.00 5.98 -7.90
C GLY A 259 10.70 7.39 -8.39
N THR A 260 9.96 7.53 -9.49
CA THR A 260 9.70 8.84 -10.09
C THR A 260 8.23 9.22 -10.22
N GLY A 261 7.34 8.26 -9.94
CA GLY A 261 5.91 8.46 -10.05
C GLY A 261 5.51 8.90 -11.45
N ARG A 262 4.81 10.03 -11.56
CA ARG A 262 4.51 10.70 -12.85
C ARG A 262 5.65 11.58 -13.36
N GLY A 263 6.91 11.27 -13.02
CA GLY A 263 8.12 11.95 -13.47
C GLY A 263 8.68 13.01 -12.52
N GLY A 264 7.90 13.44 -11.52
CA GLY A 264 8.30 14.52 -10.60
C GLY A 264 8.69 14.06 -9.19
N LEU A 265 8.40 12.82 -8.84
CA LEU A 265 8.67 12.29 -7.50
C LEU A 265 10.18 12.07 -7.30
N ARG A 266 10.68 12.44 -6.14
CA ARG A 266 12.04 12.18 -5.68
C ARG A 266 12.03 12.04 -4.17
N VAL A 267 12.14 10.81 -3.67
CA VAL A 267 12.20 10.52 -2.23
C VAL A 267 13.65 10.33 -1.84
N SER A 268 14.16 11.21 -0.97
CA SER A 268 15.55 11.14 -0.51
C SER A 268 15.76 9.96 0.43
N ASN A 269 16.91 9.30 0.33
CA ASN A 269 17.32 8.27 1.28
C ASN A 269 17.48 8.78 2.72
N LEU A 270 17.60 10.11 2.92
CA LEU A 270 17.62 10.68 4.27
C LEU A 270 16.32 10.41 5.03
N LEU A 271 15.17 10.37 4.34
CA LEU A 271 13.90 10.01 4.98
C LEU A 271 13.91 8.55 5.46
N LEU A 272 14.50 7.64 4.69
CA LEU A 272 14.66 6.26 5.11
C LEU A 272 15.57 6.14 6.34
N GLU A 273 16.65 6.92 6.40
CA GLU A 273 17.52 6.95 7.57
C GLU A 273 16.81 7.47 8.82
N ASP A 274 16.00 8.53 8.70
CA ASP A 274 15.20 9.04 9.81
C ASP A 274 14.20 8.00 10.31
N ILE A 275 13.52 7.30 9.40
CA ILE A 275 12.60 6.19 9.72
C ILE A 275 13.34 5.05 10.41
N ARG A 276 14.50 4.67 9.89
CA ARG A 276 15.36 3.62 10.49
C ARG A 276 15.76 3.96 11.93
N HIS A 277 16.14 5.20 12.19
CA HIS A 277 16.45 5.65 13.54
C HIS A 277 15.24 5.63 14.48
N CYS A 278 14.05 5.80 13.94
CA CYS A 278 12.81 5.74 14.72
C CYS A 278 12.51 4.30 15.22
N VAL A 279 12.70 3.29 14.36
CA VAL A 279 12.40 1.87 14.69
C VAL A 279 13.58 1.14 15.36
N CYS A 280 14.80 1.55 15.05
CA CYS A 280 16.04 0.98 15.63
C CYS A 280 16.86 2.12 16.27
N PRO A 281 16.43 2.70 17.40
CA PRO A 281 17.25 3.68 18.07
C PRO A 281 18.58 3.05 18.45
N LYS A 282 19.69 3.62 17.96
CA LYS A 282 21.03 3.15 18.36
C LYS A 282 21.05 3.11 19.88
N SER A 283 21.15 1.91 20.46
CA SER A 283 21.33 1.73 21.90
C SER A 283 22.44 2.66 22.38
N GLY A 284 22.08 3.57 23.28
CA GLY A 284 22.79 4.69 23.86
C GLY A 284 24.28 4.78 23.61
N MET A 285 24.73 5.88 23.03
CA MET A 285 25.89 6.51 23.56
C MET A 285 25.48 7.07 24.93
N GLU A 286 25.72 6.30 26.01
CA GLU A 286 25.82 6.83 27.35
C GLU A 286 26.96 7.85 27.34
N THR A 287 26.62 9.12 27.52
CA THR A 287 27.57 10.19 27.82
C THR A 287 27.89 10.17 29.29
#